data_2c02b2b388d1e68b78f2209a84ac29ea
#
_entry.id   2c02b2b388d1e68b78f2209a84ac29ea
#
_cell.length_a   1.000
_cell.length_b   1.000
_cell.length_c   1.000
_cell.angle_alpha   90.00
_cell.angle_beta   90.00
_cell.angle_gamma   90.00
#
_symmetry.space_group_name_H-M   'P 1'
#
loop_
_entity.id
_entity.type
_entity.pdbx_description
1 polymer ?
#
loop_
_entity_poly.entity_id
_entity_poly.type
_entity_poly.pdbx_seq_one_letter_code
_entity_poly.pdbx_strand_id
1 'polypeptide(L)'
;MNLSNISNIEAELSVIGAILVKNDSICEVINFLKPEDFYDLKNGIIYKNLKELYESNMPIDIITLAERLKDTLKEIGGITYLSKIINSTVTSTGIKEHGEIVKEKASCREFLRILNSSLDKLSKGEFSSEYLLNYTQSSLINAKSLENRDTGRVEKIMDSFMDTLQTRYENGGDIQGIKSGYKLIDKMLGGLSKEDLIILAARPSMGKTAMALNLLLNTVLKQNAKTAFFNLEMGIKQIVDRVVSIHTAIPMNSIKNASLTEEQWYDVTKSASILAQSSIKMYDKILTLASIKAECKRLKIKEGLDIVVIDYLQLIDSEEIQE
;
A
#
# COMPACT_ATOMS: atom_id res chain seq x y z
N MET A 1 -15.10 -24.79 12.79
CA MET A 1 -14.04 -24.22 11.92
C MET A 1 -12.92 -25.23 11.83
N ASN A 2 -12.46 -25.57 10.65
CA ASN A 2 -11.45 -26.61 10.49
C ASN A 2 -10.07 -26.02 10.83
N LEU A 3 -9.45 -26.42 11.94
CA LEU A 3 -8.17 -25.91 12.45
C LEU A 3 -7.01 -26.07 11.45
N SER A 4 -7.09 -27.08 10.57
CA SER A 4 -6.10 -27.32 9.52
C SER A 4 -5.91 -26.16 8.53
N ASN A 5 -6.91 -25.26 8.43
CA ASN A 5 -6.82 -24.10 7.53
C ASN A 5 -6.01 -22.92 8.11
N ILE A 6 -5.83 -22.88 9.44
CA ILE A 6 -5.21 -21.75 10.16
C ILE A 6 -3.94 -22.13 10.92
N SER A 7 -3.53 -23.40 10.90
CA SER A 7 -2.32 -23.89 11.57
C SER A 7 -1.68 -25.03 10.76
N ASN A 8 -0.36 -25.17 10.91
CA ASN A 8 0.41 -26.33 10.42
C ASN A 8 1.55 -26.59 11.43
N ILE A 9 1.25 -27.41 12.44
CA ILE A 9 2.22 -27.72 13.51
C ILE A 9 3.44 -28.46 12.98
N GLU A 10 3.29 -29.29 11.96
CA GLU A 10 4.40 -30.02 11.34
C GLU A 10 5.41 -29.06 10.70
N ALA A 11 4.92 -28.03 9.99
CA ALA A 11 5.78 -26.99 9.43
C ALA A 11 6.48 -26.19 10.54
N GLU A 12 5.79 -25.85 11.64
CA GLU A 12 6.41 -25.17 12.78
C GLU A 12 7.54 -25.99 13.41
N LEU A 13 7.30 -27.28 13.66
CA LEU A 13 8.31 -28.16 14.21
C LEU A 13 9.49 -28.36 13.27
N SER A 14 9.21 -28.43 11.96
CA SER A 14 10.24 -28.53 10.94
C SER A 14 11.16 -27.29 10.89
N VAL A 15 10.60 -26.08 11.01
CA VAL A 15 11.37 -24.83 11.09
C VAL A 15 12.30 -24.83 12.31
N ILE A 16 11.76 -25.13 13.50
CA ILE A 16 12.53 -25.16 14.75
C ILE A 16 13.61 -26.24 14.68
N GLY A 17 13.24 -27.44 14.25
CA GLY A 17 14.16 -28.57 14.15
C GLY A 17 15.29 -28.32 13.15
N ALA A 18 14.99 -27.71 12.00
CA ALA A 18 16.02 -27.36 11.02
C ALA A 18 17.05 -26.38 11.59
N ILE A 19 16.62 -25.39 12.39
CA ILE A 19 17.52 -24.45 13.08
C ILE A 19 18.39 -25.17 14.11
N LEU A 20 17.83 -26.09 14.89
CA LEU A 20 18.55 -26.84 15.92
C LEU A 20 19.54 -27.85 15.31
N VAL A 21 19.27 -28.39 14.12
CA VAL A 21 20.16 -29.31 13.40
C VAL A 21 21.27 -28.54 12.67
N LYS A 22 20.94 -27.38 12.08
CA LYS A 22 21.87 -26.55 11.32
C LYS A 22 21.59 -25.08 11.63
N ASN A 23 22.39 -24.49 12.51
CA ASN A 23 22.18 -23.16 13.06
C ASN A 23 22.07 -22.06 12.01
N ASP A 24 22.86 -22.13 10.93
CA ASP A 24 22.83 -21.14 9.84
C ASP A 24 21.52 -21.11 9.08
N SER A 25 20.69 -22.17 9.18
CA SER A 25 19.38 -22.22 8.52
C SER A 25 18.42 -21.13 9.00
N ILE A 26 18.63 -20.59 10.20
CA ILE A 26 17.84 -19.49 10.74
C ILE A 26 17.88 -18.25 9.84
N CYS A 27 18.98 -18.02 9.11
CA CYS A 27 19.16 -16.89 8.21
C CYS A 27 18.08 -16.85 7.09
N GLU A 28 17.56 -18.02 6.73
CA GLU A 28 16.57 -18.15 5.65
C GLU A 28 15.18 -17.68 6.07
N VAL A 29 14.87 -17.68 7.37
CA VAL A 29 13.53 -17.39 7.90
C VAL A 29 13.48 -16.17 8.83
N ILE A 30 14.60 -15.74 9.41
CA ILE A 30 14.63 -14.69 10.43
C ILE A 30 14.10 -13.34 9.98
N ASN A 31 14.20 -13.05 8.67
CA ASN A 31 13.81 -11.78 8.08
C ASN A 31 12.30 -11.61 7.92
N PHE A 32 11.54 -12.72 7.78
CA PHE A 32 10.11 -12.65 7.53
C PHE A 32 9.25 -13.35 8.59
N LEU A 33 9.82 -14.31 9.33
CA LEU A 33 9.10 -15.08 10.35
C LEU A 33 9.27 -14.43 11.73
N LYS A 34 8.17 -14.34 12.47
CA LYS A 34 8.12 -13.78 13.82
C LYS A 34 7.65 -14.85 14.82
N PRO A 35 7.99 -14.73 16.13
CA PRO A 35 7.47 -15.64 17.16
C PRO A 35 5.94 -15.72 17.21
N GLU A 36 5.25 -14.61 16.93
CA GLU A 36 3.79 -14.52 16.91
C GLU A 36 3.15 -15.23 15.72
N ASP A 37 3.96 -15.58 14.70
CA ASP A 37 3.50 -16.32 13.53
C ASP A 37 3.29 -17.81 13.81
N PHE A 38 3.77 -18.32 14.93
CA PHE A 38 3.54 -19.70 15.36
C PHE A 38 2.17 -19.86 16.02
N TYR A 39 1.46 -20.93 15.67
CA TYR A 39 0.16 -21.23 16.25
C TYR A 39 0.32 -21.83 17.65
N ASP A 40 1.25 -22.77 17.81
CA ASP A 40 1.59 -23.30 19.14
C ASP A 40 2.48 -22.29 19.87
N LEU A 41 1.97 -21.77 20.99
CA LEU A 41 2.70 -20.82 21.84
C LEU A 41 4.07 -21.33 22.27
N LYS A 42 4.19 -22.66 22.49
CA LYS A 42 5.46 -23.30 22.85
C LYS A 42 6.50 -23.12 21.75
N ASN A 43 6.07 -23.35 20.49
CA ASN A 43 6.93 -23.19 19.32
C ASN A 43 7.32 -21.73 19.12
N GLY A 44 6.39 -20.79 19.35
CA GLY A 44 6.69 -19.35 19.31
C GLY A 44 7.71 -18.93 20.36
N ILE A 45 7.60 -19.42 21.59
CA ILE A 45 8.58 -19.17 22.66
C ILE A 45 9.96 -19.75 22.30
N ILE A 46 10.00 -20.98 21.79
CA ILE A 46 11.27 -21.61 21.35
C ILE A 46 11.90 -20.78 20.24
N TYR A 47 11.13 -20.43 19.20
CA TYR A 47 11.64 -19.64 18.07
C TYR A 47 12.15 -18.26 18.51
N LYS A 48 11.44 -17.60 19.43
CA LYS A 48 11.90 -16.33 20.02
C LYS A 48 13.29 -16.44 20.63
N ASN A 49 13.50 -17.46 21.46
CA ASN A 49 14.80 -17.68 22.13
C ASN A 49 15.91 -18.07 21.14
N LEU A 50 15.59 -18.87 20.09
CA LEU A 50 16.53 -19.18 19.02
C LEU A 50 16.97 -17.92 18.27
N LYS A 51 16.02 -17.04 17.95
CA LYS A 51 16.28 -15.75 17.30
C LYS A 51 17.18 -14.85 18.16
N GLU A 52 16.89 -14.75 19.45
CA GLU A 52 17.69 -13.95 20.38
C GLU A 52 19.11 -14.53 20.58
N LEU A 53 19.29 -15.86 20.58
CA LEU A 53 20.60 -16.50 20.60
C LEU A 53 21.40 -16.15 19.35
N TYR A 54 20.77 -16.23 18.19
CA TYR A 54 21.38 -15.87 16.91
C TYR A 54 21.80 -14.39 16.87
N GLU A 55 20.92 -13.47 17.25
CA GLU A 55 21.19 -12.04 17.28
C GLU A 55 22.31 -11.66 18.27
N SER A 56 22.47 -12.45 19.34
CA SER A 56 23.54 -12.29 20.34
C SER A 56 24.86 -13.00 19.96
N ASN A 57 24.94 -13.61 18.77
CA ASN A 57 26.05 -14.44 18.35
C ASN A 57 26.42 -15.57 19.35
N MET A 58 25.42 -16.10 20.04
CA MET A 58 25.58 -17.22 20.95
C MET A 58 25.37 -18.56 20.25
N PRO A 59 26.02 -19.65 20.65
CA PRO A 59 25.80 -20.96 20.05
C PRO A 59 24.34 -21.41 20.23
N ILE A 60 23.79 -21.92 19.16
CA ILE A 60 22.41 -22.48 19.14
C ILE A 60 22.53 -24.01 19.33
N ASP A 61 22.38 -24.46 20.56
CA ASP A 61 22.32 -25.88 20.92
C ASP A 61 21.25 -26.12 21.99
N ILE A 62 20.92 -27.37 22.25
CA ILE A 62 19.87 -27.74 23.22
C ILE A 62 20.22 -27.22 24.64
N ILE A 63 21.49 -27.25 25.03
CA ILE A 63 21.91 -26.90 26.38
C ILE A 63 21.76 -25.39 26.57
N THR A 64 22.30 -24.62 25.66
CA THR A 64 22.21 -23.14 25.67
C THR A 64 20.76 -22.67 25.59
N LEU A 65 19.94 -23.31 24.73
CA LEU A 65 18.52 -23.01 24.61
C LEU A 65 17.76 -23.36 25.90
N ALA A 66 18.02 -24.54 26.50
CA ALA A 66 17.37 -24.96 27.72
C ALA A 66 17.73 -24.04 28.90
N GLU A 67 18.99 -23.58 29.00
CA GLU A 67 19.43 -22.64 30.02
C GLU A 67 18.76 -21.27 29.85
N ARG A 68 18.57 -20.81 28.61
CA ARG A 68 17.87 -19.56 28.33
C ARG A 68 16.37 -19.64 28.64
N LEU A 69 15.75 -20.78 28.37
CA LEU A 69 14.33 -21.04 28.63
C LEU A 69 14.00 -21.20 30.11
N LYS A 70 14.97 -21.55 30.98
CA LYS A 70 14.86 -21.71 32.43
C LYS A 70 13.45 -21.97 32.97
N ASP A 71 12.79 -20.89 33.33
CA ASP A 71 11.47 -20.92 33.99
C ASP A 71 10.35 -21.43 33.07
N THR A 72 10.44 -21.16 31.77
CA THR A 72 9.45 -21.57 30.77
C THR A 72 9.70 -22.98 30.21
N LEU A 73 10.89 -23.56 30.49
CA LEU A 73 11.28 -24.87 29.97
C LEU A 73 10.28 -25.98 30.36
N LYS A 74 9.78 -25.95 31.59
CA LYS A 74 8.79 -26.92 32.06
C LYS A 74 7.44 -26.76 31.35
N GLU A 75 7.03 -25.54 31.09
CA GLU A 75 5.75 -25.23 30.44
C GLU A 75 5.74 -25.65 28.97
N ILE A 76 6.87 -25.60 28.29
CA ILE A 76 6.98 -26.03 26.89
C ILE A 76 7.16 -27.54 26.71
N GLY A 77 7.31 -28.31 27.81
CA GLY A 77 7.45 -29.77 27.79
C GLY A 77 8.86 -30.30 28.05
N GLY A 78 9.77 -29.43 28.54
CA GLY A 78 11.11 -29.79 28.96
C GLY A 78 12.07 -30.10 27.80
N ILE A 79 13.26 -30.62 28.17
CA ILE A 79 14.28 -31.06 27.21
C ILE A 79 13.76 -32.18 26.30
N THR A 80 12.85 -33.01 26.83
CA THR A 80 12.23 -34.10 26.05
C THR A 80 11.49 -33.58 24.82
N TYR A 81 10.81 -32.44 24.93
CA TYR A 81 10.14 -31.83 23.78
C TYR A 81 11.13 -31.33 22.73
N LEU A 82 12.21 -30.67 23.14
CA LEU A 82 13.28 -30.22 22.24
C LEU A 82 13.95 -31.40 21.53
N SER A 83 14.25 -32.48 22.26
CA SER A 83 14.81 -33.70 21.69
C SER A 83 13.85 -34.37 20.70
N LYS A 84 12.56 -34.35 20.98
CA LYS A 84 11.53 -34.86 20.06
C LYS A 84 11.51 -34.08 18.76
N ILE A 85 11.60 -32.75 18.81
CA ILE A 85 11.63 -31.89 17.61
C ILE A 85 12.85 -32.26 16.73
N ILE A 86 14.04 -32.36 17.32
CA ILE A 86 15.25 -32.71 16.58
C ILE A 86 15.12 -34.10 15.94
N ASN A 87 14.67 -35.09 16.70
CA ASN A 87 14.53 -36.47 16.23
C ASN A 87 13.45 -36.63 15.13
N SER A 88 12.45 -35.74 15.09
CA SER A 88 11.42 -35.74 14.07
C SER A 88 11.84 -35.01 12.78
N THR A 89 12.92 -34.24 12.84
CA THR A 89 13.43 -33.46 11.70
C THR A 89 14.39 -34.32 10.89
N VAL A 90 13.94 -34.78 9.72
CA VAL A 90 14.72 -35.66 8.86
C VAL A 90 15.81 -34.91 8.08
N THR A 91 15.55 -33.64 7.72
CA THR A 91 16.48 -32.81 6.95
C THR A 91 16.32 -31.33 7.33
N SER A 92 17.40 -30.56 7.21
CA SER A 92 17.39 -29.10 7.34
C SER A 92 17.06 -28.39 6.01
N THR A 93 16.79 -29.17 4.93
CA THR A 93 16.41 -28.64 3.64
C THR A 93 14.91 -28.26 3.63
N GLY A 94 14.56 -27.14 3.00
CA GLY A 94 13.16 -26.69 2.91
C GLY A 94 12.69 -25.85 4.09
N ILE A 95 13.59 -25.31 4.91
CA ILE A 95 13.19 -24.44 6.04
C ILE A 95 12.47 -23.19 5.56
N LYS A 96 12.86 -22.64 4.42
CA LYS A 96 12.24 -21.46 3.83
C LYS A 96 10.79 -21.73 3.46
N GLU A 97 10.54 -22.83 2.73
CA GLU A 97 9.20 -23.27 2.31
C GLU A 97 8.30 -23.55 3.53
N HIS A 98 8.85 -24.23 4.55
CA HIS A 98 8.11 -24.45 5.80
C HIS A 98 7.85 -23.15 6.55
N GLY A 99 8.79 -22.22 6.59
CA GLY A 99 8.60 -20.88 7.13
C GLY A 99 7.52 -20.10 6.40
N GLU A 100 7.46 -20.17 5.07
CA GLU A 100 6.42 -19.55 4.26
C GLU A 100 5.03 -20.14 4.57
N ILE A 101 4.94 -21.47 4.78
CA ILE A 101 3.69 -22.11 5.23
C ILE A 101 3.24 -21.58 6.60
N VAL A 102 4.16 -21.49 7.57
CA VAL A 102 3.85 -20.92 8.89
C VAL A 102 3.36 -19.49 8.76
N LYS A 103 4.01 -18.69 7.92
CA LYS A 103 3.65 -17.29 7.65
C LYS A 103 2.27 -17.16 7.01
N GLU A 104 1.97 -17.96 6.00
CA GLU A 104 0.65 -17.98 5.36
C GLU A 104 -0.46 -18.31 6.38
N LYS A 105 -0.24 -19.32 7.26
CA LYS A 105 -1.22 -19.65 8.29
C LYS A 105 -1.36 -18.54 9.34
N ALA A 106 -0.30 -17.83 9.67
CA ALA A 106 -0.35 -16.64 10.53
C ALA A 106 -1.18 -15.52 9.89
N SER A 107 -0.99 -15.26 8.60
CA SER A 107 -1.77 -14.28 7.84
C SER A 107 -3.26 -14.63 7.83
N CYS A 108 -3.59 -15.91 7.66
CA CYS A 108 -4.98 -16.39 7.77
C CYS A 108 -5.59 -16.11 9.15
N ARG A 109 -4.82 -16.33 10.23
CA ARG A 109 -5.27 -16.03 11.61
C ARG A 109 -5.50 -14.54 11.82
N GLU A 110 -4.59 -13.70 11.36
CA GLU A 110 -4.75 -12.25 11.47
C GLU A 110 -5.96 -11.74 10.69
N PHE A 111 -6.20 -12.29 9.50
CA PHE A 111 -7.38 -11.99 8.70
C PHE A 111 -8.67 -12.36 9.47
N LEU A 112 -8.72 -13.55 10.07
CA LEU A 112 -9.85 -13.97 10.91
C LEU A 112 -10.04 -13.07 12.14
N ARG A 113 -8.95 -12.63 12.76
CA ARG A 113 -8.99 -11.72 13.91
C ARG A 113 -9.63 -10.39 13.54
N ILE A 114 -9.26 -9.82 12.38
CA ILE A 114 -9.82 -8.58 11.85
C ILE A 114 -11.32 -8.74 11.57
N LEU A 115 -11.72 -9.83 10.91
CA LEU A 115 -13.13 -10.10 10.61
C LEU A 115 -13.97 -10.27 11.88
N ASN A 116 -13.48 -11.03 12.86
CA ASN A 116 -14.18 -11.21 14.13
C ASN A 116 -14.30 -9.90 14.90
N SER A 117 -13.23 -9.06 14.93
CA SER A 117 -13.29 -7.74 15.54
C SER A 117 -14.31 -6.82 14.85
N SER A 118 -14.43 -6.91 13.53
CA SER A 118 -15.44 -6.16 12.78
C SER A 118 -16.86 -6.65 13.07
N LEU A 119 -17.06 -7.97 13.20
CA LEU A 119 -18.35 -8.57 13.59
C LEU A 119 -18.76 -8.20 15.03
N ASP A 120 -17.82 -8.21 15.95
CA ASP A 120 -18.07 -7.82 17.35
C ASP A 120 -18.49 -6.34 17.45
N LYS A 121 -17.85 -5.46 16.69
CA LYS A 121 -18.23 -4.04 16.61
C LYS A 121 -19.62 -3.85 15.99
N LEU A 122 -19.93 -4.62 14.95
CA LEU A 122 -21.26 -4.61 14.34
C LEU A 122 -22.35 -5.07 15.31
N SER A 123 -22.10 -6.13 16.07
CA SER A 123 -23.06 -6.69 17.02
C SER A 123 -23.37 -5.78 18.20
N LYS A 124 -22.42 -4.90 18.60
CA LYS A 124 -22.62 -3.91 19.66
C LYS A 124 -23.53 -2.75 19.24
N GLY A 125 -23.70 -2.51 17.93
CA GLY A 125 -24.62 -1.49 17.41
C GLY A 125 -24.18 -0.04 17.66
N GLU A 126 -22.95 0.19 18.12
CA GLU A 126 -22.45 1.52 18.53
C GLU A 126 -21.84 2.34 17.37
N PHE A 127 -21.68 1.72 16.17
CA PHE A 127 -20.94 2.31 15.07
C PHE A 127 -21.76 2.38 13.79
N SER A 128 -21.53 3.46 13.00
CA SER A 128 -22.13 3.59 11.68
C SER A 128 -21.55 2.56 10.69
N SER A 129 -22.33 2.22 9.66
CA SER A 129 -21.87 1.31 8.58
C SER A 129 -20.62 1.84 7.87
N GLU A 130 -20.52 3.15 7.71
CA GLU A 130 -19.36 3.82 7.10
C GLU A 130 -18.09 3.68 7.96
N TYR A 131 -18.21 3.86 9.28
CA TYR A 131 -17.10 3.63 10.21
C TYR A 131 -16.60 2.18 10.15
N LEU A 132 -17.52 1.21 10.16
CA LEU A 132 -17.17 -0.22 10.12
C LEU A 132 -16.47 -0.61 8.81
N LEU A 133 -16.92 -0.06 7.68
CA LEU A 133 -16.26 -0.25 6.39
C LEU A 133 -14.83 0.31 6.41
N ASN A 134 -14.67 1.55 6.86
CA ASN A 134 -13.36 2.20 6.93
C ASN A 134 -12.41 1.48 7.90
N TYR A 135 -12.90 1.05 9.06
CA TYR A 135 -12.14 0.29 10.04
C TYR A 135 -11.65 -1.05 9.46
N THR A 136 -12.55 -1.81 8.82
CA THR A 136 -12.21 -3.11 8.25
C THR A 136 -11.22 -2.97 7.10
N GLN A 137 -11.43 -2.01 6.20
CA GLN A 137 -10.52 -1.74 5.07
C GLN A 137 -9.13 -1.33 5.56
N SER A 138 -9.04 -0.38 6.50
CA SER A 138 -7.76 0.08 7.03
C SER A 138 -7.01 -1.03 7.76
N SER A 139 -7.71 -1.86 8.54
CA SER A 139 -7.11 -3.01 9.24
C SER A 139 -6.55 -4.05 8.27
N LEU A 140 -7.28 -4.37 7.19
CA LEU A 140 -6.82 -5.31 6.15
C LEU A 140 -5.61 -4.79 5.38
N ILE A 141 -5.57 -3.49 5.09
CA ILE A 141 -4.46 -2.86 4.39
C ILE A 141 -3.21 -2.86 5.28
N ASN A 142 -3.36 -2.55 6.57
CA ASN A 142 -2.24 -2.56 7.52
C ASN A 142 -1.67 -3.97 7.69
N ALA A 143 -2.52 -5.01 7.75
CA ALA A 143 -2.08 -6.40 7.79
C ALA A 143 -1.23 -6.76 6.55
N LYS A 144 -1.67 -6.39 5.35
CA LYS A 144 -0.94 -6.65 4.11
C LYS A 144 0.36 -5.86 3.98
N SER A 145 0.42 -4.63 4.50
CA SER A 145 1.63 -3.78 4.44
C SER A 145 2.76 -4.29 5.33
N LEU A 146 2.45 -5.07 6.36
CA LEU A 146 3.44 -5.69 7.24
C LEU A 146 4.12 -6.91 6.59
N GLU A 147 3.48 -7.54 5.61
CA GLU A 147 4.04 -8.69 4.86
C GLU A 147 5.06 -8.26 3.80
N ASN A 148 4.85 -7.11 3.17
CA ASN A 148 5.66 -6.63 2.04
C ASN A 148 6.91 -5.83 2.44
N ARG A 149 7.43 -5.98 3.65
CA ARG A 149 8.79 -5.51 3.98
C ARG A 149 9.83 -6.51 3.48
N ASP A 150 9.84 -6.74 2.17
CA ASP A 150 11.01 -7.31 1.51
C ASP A 150 12.11 -6.26 1.64
N THR A 151 12.93 -6.40 2.69
CA THR A 151 14.12 -5.57 2.90
C THR A 151 15.03 -5.89 1.73
N GLY A 152 14.96 -5.02 0.71
CA GLY A 152 15.59 -5.23 -0.57
C GLY A 152 17.06 -5.55 -0.43
N ARG A 153 17.43 -6.77 -0.77
CA ARG A 153 18.83 -7.09 -1.03
C ARG A 153 19.27 -6.16 -2.15
N VAL A 154 20.38 -5.46 -1.94
CA VAL A 154 20.93 -4.51 -2.93
C VAL A 154 21.07 -5.15 -4.31
N GLU A 155 21.34 -6.46 -4.38
CA GLU A 155 21.35 -7.25 -5.62
C GLU A 155 20.04 -7.12 -6.42
N LYS A 156 18.89 -7.40 -5.81
CA LYS A 156 17.58 -7.29 -6.47
C LYS A 156 17.25 -5.86 -6.89
N ILE A 157 17.68 -4.88 -6.08
CA ILE A 157 17.53 -3.46 -6.42
C ILE A 157 18.38 -3.11 -7.63
N MET A 158 19.63 -3.61 -7.67
CA MET A 158 20.54 -3.40 -8.80
C MET A 158 20.06 -4.08 -10.07
N ASP A 159 19.52 -5.30 -10.00
CA ASP A 159 18.92 -5.97 -11.15
C ASP A 159 17.78 -5.15 -11.73
N SER A 160 16.84 -4.70 -10.89
CA SER A 160 15.71 -3.86 -11.34
C SER A 160 16.17 -2.48 -11.85
N PHE A 161 17.26 -1.93 -11.30
CA PHE A 161 17.87 -0.70 -11.79
C PHE A 161 18.47 -0.90 -13.18
N MET A 162 19.20 -2.00 -13.41
CA MET A 162 19.79 -2.30 -14.71
C MET A 162 18.74 -2.52 -15.79
N ASP A 163 17.65 -3.25 -15.48
CA ASP A 163 16.52 -3.42 -16.39
C ASP A 163 15.87 -2.06 -16.75
N THR A 164 15.71 -1.20 -15.75
CA THR A 164 15.18 0.14 -15.95
C THR A 164 16.11 1.00 -16.79
N LEU A 165 17.42 0.92 -16.56
CA LEU A 165 18.44 1.67 -17.29
C LEU A 165 18.51 1.19 -18.75
N GLN A 166 18.44 -0.10 -19.00
CA GLN A 166 18.40 -0.68 -20.33
C GLN A 166 17.19 -0.21 -21.11
N THR A 167 16.00 -0.25 -20.48
CA THR A 167 14.75 0.26 -21.06
C THR A 167 14.89 1.75 -21.43
N ARG A 168 15.54 2.55 -20.57
CA ARG A 168 15.82 3.98 -20.84
C ARG A 168 16.74 4.18 -22.05
N TYR A 169 17.76 3.36 -22.13
CA TYR A 169 18.72 3.41 -23.24
C TYR A 169 18.07 3.04 -24.57
N GLU A 170 17.28 1.97 -24.60
CA GLU A 170 16.56 1.51 -25.79
C GLU A 170 15.49 2.52 -26.27
N ASN A 171 14.85 3.24 -25.35
CA ASN A 171 13.88 4.30 -25.66
C ASN A 171 14.53 5.67 -26.00
N GLY A 172 15.83 5.73 -26.21
CA GLY A 172 16.54 6.95 -26.62
C GLY A 172 16.55 8.06 -25.57
N GLY A 173 16.38 7.74 -24.29
CA GLY A 173 16.37 8.71 -23.19
C GLY A 173 15.11 9.59 -23.11
N ASP A 174 13.99 9.18 -23.73
CA ASP A 174 12.72 9.93 -23.65
C ASP A 174 12.18 9.97 -22.21
N ILE A 175 11.35 10.97 -21.96
CA ILE A 175 10.71 11.22 -20.65
C ILE A 175 9.92 9.98 -20.21
N GLN A 176 10.28 9.42 -19.07
CA GLN A 176 9.67 8.18 -18.55
C GLN A 176 8.39 8.40 -17.75
N GLY A 177 8.29 9.55 -17.10
CA GLY A 177 7.10 9.95 -16.38
C GLY A 177 5.98 10.38 -17.31
N ILE A 178 4.80 10.58 -16.75
CA ILE A 178 3.67 11.16 -17.46
C ILE A 178 4.04 12.61 -17.82
N LYS A 179 3.97 12.96 -19.11
CA LYS A 179 4.32 14.31 -19.57
C LYS A 179 3.28 15.32 -19.07
N SER A 180 3.74 16.38 -18.43
CA SER A 180 2.89 17.47 -17.95
C SER A 180 2.26 18.30 -19.07
N GLY A 181 2.82 18.17 -20.28
CA GLY A 181 2.48 18.97 -21.44
C GLY A 181 3.22 20.32 -21.53
N TYR A 182 4.08 20.61 -20.56
CA TYR A 182 4.96 21.77 -20.54
C TYR A 182 6.41 21.34 -20.72
N LYS A 183 6.98 21.58 -21.90
CA LYS A 183 8.30 21.07 -22.30
C LYS A 183 9.42 21.36 -21.29
N LEU A 184 9.43 22.57 -20.69
CA LEU A 184 10.45 22.93 -19.71
C LEU A 184 10.28 22.17 -18.40
N ILE A 185 9.05 22.01 -17.92
CA ILE A 185 8.75 21.23 -16.72
C ILE A 185 9.11 19.76 -16.95
N ASP A 186 8.69 19.21 -18.08
CA ASP A 186 8.97 17.83 -18.45
C ASP A 186 10.48 17.56 -18.56
N LYS A 187 11.24 18.51 -19.13
CA LYS A 187 12.70 18.42 -19.23
C LYS A 187 13.39 18.47 -17.85
N MET A 188 12.86 19.29 -16.93
CA MET A 188 13.44 19.45 -15.59
C MET A 188 13.12 18.27 -14.66
N LEU A 189 11.89 17.73 -14.74
CA LEU A 189 11.43 16.67 -13.84
C LEU A 189 11.61 15.25 -14.43
N GLY A 190 11.85 15.12 -15.74
CA GLY A 190 11.79 13.82 -16.41
C GLY A 190 10.36 13.30 -16.59
N GLY A 191 9.36 14.18 -16.52
CA GLY A 191 7.93 13.87 -16.40
C GLY A 191 7.48 13.69 -14.96
N LEU A 192 6.20 13.40 -14.76
CA LEU A 192 5.60 13.10 -13.45
C LEU A 192 5.78 11.61 -13.20
N SER A 193 6.68 11.23 -12.28
CA SER A 193 7.02 9.84 -12.03
C SER A 193 6.07 9.22 -10.99
N LYS A 194 6.01 7.89 -10.96
CA LYS A 194 5.28 7.18 -9.90
C LYS A 194 5.94 7.47 -8.56
N GLU A 195 5.12 7.56 -7.52
CA GLU A 195 5.54 7.79 -6.13
C GLU A 195 6.04 9.22 -5.84
N ASP A 196 6.10 10.11 -6.85
CA ASP A 196 6.48 11.50 -6.63
C ASP A 196 5.38 12.27 -5.88
N LEU A 197 5.80 13.11 -4.93
CA LEU A 197 4.99 14.15 -4.32
C LEU A 197 5.38 15.50 -4.92
N ILE A 198 4.46 16.09 -5.71
CA ILE A 198 4.67 17.37 -6.37
C ILE A 198 3.83 18.44 -5.71
N ILE A 199 4.47 19.48 -5.20
CA ILE A 199 3.80 20.60 -4.54
C ILE A 199 3.76 21.80 -5.47
N LEU A 200 2.54 22.23 -5.85
CA LEU A 200 2.28 23.44 -6.61
C LEU A 200 1.85 24.55 -5.65
N ALA A 201 2.74 25.49 -5.42
CA ALA A 201 2.48 26.63 -4.52
C ALA A 201 2.43 27.95 -5.30
N ALA A 202 1.48 28.82 -4.93
CA ALA A 202 1.35 30.16 -5.48
C ALA A 202 0.65 31.08 -4.47
N ARG A 203 0.88 32.39 -4.60
CA ARG A 203 0.10 33.39 -3.87
C ARG A 203 -1.38 33.31 -4.29
N PRO A 204 -2.32 33.72 -3.43
CA PRO A 204 -3.74 33.78 -3.80
C PRO A 204 -3.94 34.50 -5.13
N SER A 205 -4.88 34.06 -5.92
CA SER A 205 -5.25 34.64 -7.23
C SER A 205 -4.20 34.55 -8.34
N MET A 206 -3.07 33.85 -8.15
CA MET A 206 -2.02 33.69 -9.16
C MET A 206 -2.26 32.49 -10.11
N GLY A 207 -3.42 31.87 -10.05
CA GLY A 207 -3.80 30.80 -10.98
C GLY A 207 -3.37 29.38 -10.60
N LYS A 208 -3.12 29.07 -9.30
CA LYS A 208 -2.77 27.74 -8.80
C LYS A 208 -3.71 26.65 -9.34
N THR A 209 -5.02 26.79 -9.10
CA THR A 209 -6.06 25.86 -9.58
C THR A 209 -6.09 25.76 -11.11
N ALA A 210 -5.93 26.88 -11.82
CA ALA A 210 -5.89 26.89 -13.28
C ALA A 210 -4.70 26.11 -13.81
N MET A 211 -3.51 26.23 -13.23
CA MET A 211 -2.33 25.45 -13.60
C MET A 211 -2.53 23.97 -13.29
N ALA A 212 -3.08 23.62 -12.11
CA ALA A 212 -3.38 22.24 -11.74
C ALA A 212 -4.37 21.57 -12.74
N LEU A 213 -5.42 22.29 -13.16
CA LEU A 213 -6.37 21.82 -14.16
C LEU A 213 -5.78 21.69 -15.55
N ASN A 214 -4.87 22.60 -15.95
CA ASN A 214 -4.15 22.47 -17.23
C ASN A 214 -3.24 21.24 -17.24
N LEU A 215 -2.49 20.98 -16.15
CA LEU A 215 -1.69 19.77 -16.00
C LEU A 215 -2.56 18.52 -16.11
N LEU A 216 -3.68 18.50 -15.37
CA LEU A 216 -4.65 17.42 -15.39
C LEU A 216 -5.18 17.16 -16.81
N LEU A 217 -5.65 18.20 -17.52
CA LEU A 217 -6.15 18.06 -18.88
C LEU A 217 -5.09 17.55 -19.86
N ASN A 218 -3.88 18.07 -19.78
CA ASN A 218 -2.78 17.60 -20.62
C ASN A 218 -2.47 16.12 -20.40
N THR A 219 -2.41 15.67 -19.14
CA THR A 219 -2.09 14.28 -18.81
C THR A 219 -3.20 13.33 -19.24
N VAL A 220 -4.45 13.71 -19.05
CA VAL A 220 -5.60 12.87 -19.40
C VAL A 220 -5.84 12.85 -20.92
N LEU A 221 -5.94 14.01 -21.55
CA LEU A 221 -6.33 14.09 -22.96
C LEU A 221 -5.22 13.67 -23.94
N LYS A 222 -3.95 13.87 -23.58
CA LYS A 222 -2.82 13.54 -24.45
C LYS A 222 -2.21 12.17 -24.18
N GLN A 223 -2.38 11.63 -22.96
CA GLN A 223 -1.71 10.39 -22.53
C GLN A 223 -2.68 9.35 -21.91
N ASN A 224 -3.98 9.64 -21.88
CA ASN A 224 -5.00 8.78 -21.27
C ASN A 224 -4.71 8.43 -19.80
N ALA A 225 -4.01 9.30 -19.06
CA ALA A 225 -3.71 9.08 -17.66
C ALA A 225 -5.00 9.06 -16.83
N LYS A 226 -5.12 8.11 -15.93
CA LYS A 226 -6.27 7.96 -15.03
C LYS A 226 -6.07 8.86 -13.82
N THR A 227 -6.89 9.89 -13.70
CA THR A 227 -6.66 10.97 -12.75
C THR A 227 -7.84 11.16 -11.80
N ALA A 228 -7.55 11.33 -10.50
CA ALA A 228 -8.50 11.76 -9.49
C ALA A 228 -8.20 13.20 -9.08
N PHE A 229 -9.20 14.08 -9.11
CA PHE A 229 -9.12 15.46 -8.67
C PHE A 229 -10.02 15.69 -7.47
N PHE A 230 -9.42 15.96 -6.31
CA PHE A 230 -10.11 16.30 -5.09
C PHE A 230 -10.06 17.81 -4.91
N ASN A 231 -11.21 18.45 -5.08
CA ASN A 231 -11.35 19.87 -4.91
C ASN A 231 -12.09 20.16 -3.60
N LEU A 232 -11.42 20.84 -2.69
CA LEU A 232 -11.91 21.11 -1.35
C LEU A 232 -12.36 22.57 -1.18
N GLU A 233 -12.01 23.44 -2.14
CA GLU A 233 -12.27 24.90 -2.07
C GLU A 233 -13.55 25.31 -2.80
N MET A 234 -13.83 24.67 -3.95
CA MET A 234 -14.85 25.13 -4.89
C MET A 234 -15.89 24.03 -5.16
N GLY A 235 -17.11 24.42 -5.52
CA GLY A 235 -18.11 23.47 -5.99
C GLY A 235 -17.74 22.85 -7.35
N ILE A 236 -18.12 21.58 -7.56
CA ILE A 236 -17.80 20.82 -8.78
C ILE A 236 -18.20 21.55 -10.07
N LYS A 237 -19.35 22.25 -10.08
CA LYS A 237 -19.83 23.00 -11.24
C LYS A 237 -18.83 24.08 -11.67
N GLN A 238 -18.26 24.82 -10.72
CA GLN A 238 -17.26 25.84 -11.02
C GLN A 238 -15.95 25.27 -11.58
N ILE A 239 -15.59 24.06 -11.16
CA ILE A 239 -14.44 23.35 -11.72
C ILE A 239 -14.73 22.92 -13.14
N VAL A 240 -15.92 22.38 -13.41
CA VAL A 240 -16.33 21.99 -14.77
C VAL A 240 -16.34 23.20 -15.72
N ASP A 241 -16.89 24.36 -15.29
CA ASP A 241 -16.84 25.59 -16.06
C ASP A 241 -15.42 25.98 -16.43
N ARG A 242 -14.47 25.88 -15.48
CA ARG A 242 -13.05 26.18 -15.71
C ARG A 242 -12.40 25.17 -16.67
N VAL A 243 -12.67 23.89 -16.47
CA VAL A 243 -12.15 22.80 -17.32
C VAL A 243 -12.59 22.99 -18.77
N VAL A 244 -13.88 23.28 -18.98
CA VAL A 244 -14.44 23.56 -20.32
C VAL A 244 -13.83 24.83 -20.90
N SER A 245 -13.71 25.90 -20.11
CA SER A 245 -13.07 27.16 -20.56
C SER A 245 -11.60 26.95 -20.97
N ILE A 246 -10.84 26.17 -20.22
CA ILE A 246 -9.44 25.84 -20.55
C ILE A 246 -9.38 25.00 -21.83
N HIS A 247 -10.26 23.99 -21.97
CA HIS A 247 -10.22 23.08 -23.09
C HIS A 247 -10.66 23.73 -24.42
N THR A 248 -11.65 24.63 -24.37
CA THR A 248 -12.19 25.33 -25.53
C THR A 248 -11.54 26.68 -25.81
N ALA A 249 -10.73 27.20 -24.87
CA ALA A 249 -10.21 28.57 -24.87
C ALA A 249 -11.31 29.66 -24.90
N ILE A 250 -12.56 29.33 -24.57
CA ILE A 250 -13.65 30.30 -24.47
C ILE A 250 -13.61 30.98 -23.10
N PRO A 251 -13.76 32.31 -23.03
CA PRO A 251 -13.75 33.04 -21.76
C PRO A 251 -14.77 32.50 -20.76
N MET A 252 -14.34 32.26 -19.52
CA MET A 252 -15.18 31.69 -18.48
C MET A 252 -16.47 32.48 -18.22
N ASN A 253 -16.46 33.81 -18.39
CA ASN A 253 -17.65 34.66 -18.24
C ASN A 253 -18.71 34.35 -19.33
N SER A 254 -18.26 34.05 -20.56
CA SER A 254 -19.17 33.67 -21.64
C SER A 254 -19.87 32.35 -21.37
N ILE A 255 -19.13 31.38 -20.78
CA ILE A 255 -19.69 30.08 -20.39
C ILE A 255 -20.70 30.27 -19.24
N LYS A 256 -20.33 31.00 -18.18
CA LYS A 256 -21.19 31.26 -17.02
C LYS A 256 -22.50 31.98 -17.36
N ASN A 257 -22.42 32.93 -18.28
CA ASN A 257 -23.57 33.74 -18.66
C ASN A 257 -24.34 33.19 -19.85
N ALA A 258 -23.88 32.01 -20.37
CA ALA A 258 -24.40 31.39 -21.59
C ALA A 258 -24.42 32.35 -22.79
N SER A 259 -23.51 33.33 -22.82
CA SER A 259 -23.35 34.28 -23.95
C SER A 259 -22.36 33.71 -24.94
N LEU A 260 -22.83 32.72 -25.72
CA LEU A 260 -22.02 31.95 -26.66
C LEU A 260 -22.56 32.13 -28.08
N THR A 261 -21.67 32.21 -29.08
CA THR A 261 -22.03 32.07 -30.48
C THR A 261 -22.41 30.62 -30.80
N GLU A 262 -23.01 30.37 -31.95
CA GLU A 262 -23.34 28.99 -32.39
C GLU A 262 -22.09 28.12 -32.52
N GLU A 263 -20.99 28.66 -33.00
CA GLU A 263 -19.71 27.98 -33.11
C GLU A 263 -19.16 27.63 -31.72
N GLN A 264 -19.16 28.59 -30.80
CA GLN A 264 -18.72 28.37 -29.42
C GLN A 264 -19.59 27.34 -28.69
N TRP A 265 -20.92 27.35 -28.98
CA TRP A 265 -21.82 26.34 -28.43
C TRP A 265 -21.49 24.93 -28.92
N TYR A 266 -21.16 24.81 -30.21
CA TYR A 266 -20.69 23.54 -30.78
C TYR A 266 -19.38 23.08 -30.10
N ASP A 267 -18.39 23.96 -29.90
CA ASP A 267 -17.13 23.65 -29.27
C ASP A 267 -17.31 23.22 -27.79
N VAL A 268 -18.20 23.88 -27.04
CA VAL A 268 -18.55 23.50 -25.67
C VAL A 268 -19.17 22.12 -25.64
N THR A 269 -20.11 21.81 -26.53
CA THR A 269 -20.78 20.52 -26.61
C THR A 269 -19.80 19.39 -26.95
N LYS A 270 -18.91 19.64 -27.91
CA LYS A 270 -17.84 18.73 -28.29
C LYS A 270 -16.88 18.48 -27.12
N SER A 271 -16.46 19.55 -26.44
CA SER A 271 -15.61 19.48 -25.25
C SER A 271 -16.26 18.64 -24.14
N ALA A 272 -17.55 18.88 -23.87
CA ALA A 272 -18.29 18.11 -22.86
C ALA A 272 -18.32 16.60 -23.18
N SER A 273 -18.50 16.23 -24.44
CA SER A 273 -18.47 14.83 -24.88
C SER A 273 -17.10 14.18 -24.68
N ILE A 274 -16.01 14.90 -25.02
CA ILE A 274 -14.64 14.42 -24.82
C ILE A 274 -14.32 14.23 -23.33
N LEU A 275 -14.67 15.23 -22.51
CA LEU A 275 -14.43 15.20 -21.07
C LEU A 275 -15.25 14.11 -20.37
N ALA A 276 -16.50 13.87 -20.79
CA ALA A 276 -17.35 12.82 -20.26
C ALA A 276 -16.79 11.41 -20.53
N GLN A 277 -16.08 11.22 -21.63
CA GLN A 277 -15.43 9.96 -21.99
C GLN A 277 -14.02 9.82 -21.41
N SER A 278 -13.49 10.88 -20.80
CA SER A 278 -12.15 10.88 -20.26
C SER A 278 -12.03 10.13 -18.92
N SER A 279 -10.80 9.76 -18.57
CA SER A 279 -10.50 9.05 -17.32
C SER A 279 -10.32 9.99 -16.10
N ILE A 280 -11.08 11.10 -16.06
CA ILE A 280 -11.07 12.06 -14.96
C ILE A 280 -12.17 11.70 -13.95
N LYS A 281 -11.80 11.57 -12.67
CA LYS A 281 -12.75 11.50 -11.56
C LYS A 281 -12.62 12.77 -10.72
N MET A 282 -13.73 13.48 -10.48
CA MET A 282 -13.74 14.74 -9.73
C MET A 282 -14.60 14.60 -8.48
N TYR A 283 -14.09 15.12 -7.35
CA TYR A 283 -14.72 15.04 -6.02
C TYR A 283 -14.71 16.41 -5.35
N ASP A 284 -15.84 16.83 -4.75
CA ASP A 284 -16.00 18.07 -4.00
C ASP A 284 -16.51 17.88 -2.57
N LYS A 285 -16.72 16.63 -2.14
CA LYS A 285 -17.31 16.31 -0.83
C LYS A 285 -16.46 15.40 0.06
N ILE A 286 -15.28 15.04 -0.39
CA ILE A 286 -14.37 14.16 0.35
C ILE A 286 -13.35 15.06 1.06
N LEU A 287 -13.53 15.28 2.36
CA LEU A 287 -12.77 16.26 3.14
C LEU A 287 -11.68 15.64 4.02
N THR A 288 -11.80 14.36 4.40
CA THR A 288 -10.83 13.73 5.30
C THR A 288 -9.73 12.98 4.54
N LEU A 289 -8.52 12.95 5.10
CA LEU A 289 -7.39 12.23 4.53
C LEU A 289 -7.68 10.72 4.40
N ALA A 290 -8.40 10.15 5.38
CA ALA A 290 -8.79 8.74 5.35
C ALA A 290 -9.71 8.43 4.16
N SER A 291 -10.72 9.28 3.93
CA SER A 291 -11.65 9.14 2.81
C SER A 291 -10.96 9.33 1.45
N ILE A 292 -10.04 10.29 1.32
CA ILE A 292 -9.23 10.48 0.10
C ILE A 292 -8.39 9.23 -0.17
N LYS A 293 -7.70 8.70 0.84
CA LYS A 293 -6.90 7.47 0.72
C LYS A 293 -7.74 6.27 0.32
N ALA A 294 -8.91 6.09 0.95
CA ALA A 294 -9.82 4.98 0.65
C ALA A 294 -10.29 5.04 -0.81
N GLU A 295 -10.70 6.24 -1.28
CA GLU A 295 -11.17 6.43 -2.64
C GLU A 295 -10.05 6.24 -3.68
N CYS A 296 -8.85 6.75 -3.43
CA CYS A 296 -7.68 6.51 -4.28
C CYS A 296 -7.36 5.01 -4.41
N LYS A 297 -7.42 4.26 -3.30
CA LYS A 297 -7.22 2.81 -3.32
C LYS A 297 -8.32 2.09 -4.09
N ARG A 298 -9.58 2.48 -3.89
CA ARG A 298 -10.72 1.93 -4.64
C ARG A 298 -10.55 2.13 -6.14
N LEU A 299 -10.21 3.35 -6.56
CA LEU A 299 -9.95 3.67 -7.96
C LEU A 299 -8.78 2.86 -8.52
N LYS A 300 -7.67 2.78 -7.78
CA LYS A 300 -6.47 2.04 -8.20
C LYS A 300 -6.76 0.58 -8.48
N ILE A 301 -7.58 -0.05 -7.64
CA ILE A 301 -7.94 -1.47 -7.79
C ILE A 301 -8.93 -1.67 -8.95
N LYS A 302 -9.95 -0.80 -9.06
CA LYS A 302 -11.06 -0.99 -10.00
C LYS A 302 -10.73 -0.59 -11.43
N GLU A 303 -10.10 0.55 -11.60
CA GLU A 303 -9.92 1.19 -12.91
C GLU A 303 -8.45 1.53 -13.22
N GLY A 304 -7.59 1.50 -12.20
CA GLY A 304 -6.24 2.05 -12.22
C GLY A 304 -6.26 3.55 -11.83
N LEU A 305 -5.14 4.04 -11.33
CA LEU A 305 -4.96 5.45 -10.93
C LEU A 305 -3.49 5.82 -11.11
N ASP A 306 -3.25 6.89 -11.86
CA ASP A 306 -1.90 7.33 -12.21
C ASP A 306 -1.55 8.65 -11.51
N ILE A 307 -2.49 9.60 -11.42
CA ILE A 307 -2.28 10.91 -10.81
C ILE A 307 -3.42 11.23 -9.86
N VAL A 308 -3.06 11.80 -8.71
CA VAL A 308 -3.99 12.39 -7.75
C VAL A 308 -3.68 13.87 -7.61
N VAL A 309 -4.67 14.71 -7.77
CA VAL A 309 -4.57 16.16 -7.56
C VAL A 309 -5.48 16.55 -6.40
N ILE A 310 -4.94 17.32 -5.45
CA ILE A 310 -5.69 17.81 -4.28
C ILE A 310 -5.58 19.34 -4.26
N ASP A 311 -6.69 20.06 -4.34
CA ASP A 311 -6.75 21.51 -4.31
C ASP A 311 -7.66 21.97 -3.17
N TYR A 312 -7.13 22.35 -2.03
CA TYR A 312 -5.73 22.37 -1.59
C TYR A 312 -5.60 21.72 -0.20
N LEU A 313 -4.36 21.40 0.15
CA LEU A 313 -4.02 20.54 1.27
C LEU A 313 -4.52 21.02 2.64
N GLN A 314 -4.54 22.36 2.90
CA GLN A 314 -4.94 22.92 4.17
C GLN A 314 -6.43 22.80 4.49
N LEU A 315 -7.26 22.42 3.52
CA LEU A 315 -8.69 22.17 3.72
C LEU A 315 -9.01 20.70 4.02
N ILE A 316 -8.01 19.84 4.12
CA ILE A 316 -8.21 18.48 4.56
C ILE A 316 -8.46 18.51 6.08
N ASP A 317 -9.64 18.03 6.49
CA ASP A 317 -9.93 17.83 7.91
C ASP A 317 -8.95 16.81 8.50
N SER A 318 -8.16 17.25 9.48
CA SER A 318 -7.48 16.34 10.38
C SER A 318 -8.54 15.78 11.32
N GLU A 319 -8.79 14.48 11.28
CA GLU A 319 -9.43 13.81 12.40
C GLU A 319 -8.50 14.03 13.60
N GLU A 320 -8.74 15.05 14.39
CA GLU A 320 -8.17 15.15 15.72
C GLU A 320 -8.65 13.91 16.46
N ILE A 321 -7.70 13.05 16.80
CA ILE A 321 -7.91 12.01 17.79
C ILE A 321 -8.28 12.76 19.07
N GLN A 322 -9.56 12.86 19.36
CA GLN A 322 -10.00 13.24 20.69
C GLN A 322 -9.55 12.10 21.60
N GLU A 323 -8.49 12.40 22.37
CA GLU A 323 -8.03 11.59 23.48
C GLU A 323 -9.12 11.40 24.53
#